data_e10f2a94ec698890e0c0af0b8a20ec41
#
_entry.id   e10f2a94ec698890e0c0af0b8a20ec41
#
_cell.length_a   1.000
_cell.length_b   1.000
_cell.length_c   1.000
_cell.angle_alpha   90.00
_cell.angle_beta   90.00
_cell.angle_gamma   90.00
#
_symmetry.space_group_name_H-M   'P 1'
#
loop_
_entity.id
_entity.type
_entity.pdbx_description
1 polymer ?
#
loop_
_entity_poly.entity_id
_entity_poly.type
_entity_poly.pdbx_seq_one_letter_code
_entity_poly.pdbx_strand_id
1 'polypeptide(L)'
;MKQLTLLFLSTGLLLNSAEPPKPFNTQELTTPLLKPTAALAAISVPKGFHVQLAAAEPMVQQPIDMAWDARGRLWVAECYTYAERETNFEKKLKDRIIILEDTNHDGVFDKRKIFWDGASQLTSIEIGFGGVWAACAPEILFLADKNGDDVPDGKPTVVLDGFDNDKVRHNIVNGLRWGPDGWLYGRHGILGPGSKVGVPGTPEAKRTPINCGLWRYHPMRKKFEVVCHGTTNSWGHDWDEHGQLFFINTVIGHLWHVVPGARFQRMYGEHFDKNLYELIQQTADHFHWDIGNEKWADLKKTGMTSGTDAAGGGHAHTGMMIYLGDNWPDKYRGRLFTLNFHGLRMNQETLHRKGAGYVGKHAPDFMKTKDKWFRGIELSYGPDGGVYVLDWSDIGECHENDGIHRTSGRIYKITHGKTRPHKLNLAKLSSPELAKLQGSRNEWLVRQSRQLLQARAATDHKDLAEARAFLLNTYQTTSSTPTALRAMWALHVTGGLEKKWLLEQTHDPREHIRVWAIKLLNDSGAPSKAALKRFVKMARTDTAGLVQLELASTLQRLPHARRWELATALVSQTTFANDPVLPLMVWYGINPAIPENRAEALKLIAKCKIPKVRQFIARRLAGDSGEGKK
;
A
#
# COMPACT_ATOMS: atom_id res chain seq x y z
N MET A 1 8.86 -62.71 47.10
CA MET A 1 8.81 -61.87 45.89
C MET A 1 8.44 -60.46 46.31
N LYS A 2 9.39 -59.56 46.35
CA LYS A 2 9.19 -58.15 46.72
C LYS A 2 9.08 -57.35 45.41
N GLN A 3 7.91 -56.68 45.22
CA GLN A 3 7.72 -55.73 44.11
C GLN A 3 8.43 -54.43 44.43
N LEU A 4 9.29 -53.97 43.54
CA LEU A 4 9.96 -52.68 43.59
C LEU A 4 9.14 -51.72 42.73
N THR A 5 8.54 -50.72 43.35
CA THR A 5 7.80 -49.64 42.67
C THR A 5 8.82 -48.51 42.37
N LEU A 6 9.12 -48.27 41.07
CA LEU A 6 9.92 -47.13 40.63
C LEU A 6 9.01 -45.89 40.54
N LEU A 7 9.31 -44.89 41.35
CA LEU A 7 8.72 -43.54 41.26
C LEU A 7 9.53 -42.71 40.22
N PHE A 8 8.93 -42.39 39.10
CA PHE A 8 9.51 -41.39 38.15
C PHE A 8 9.13 -39.99 38.64
N LEU A 9 10.10 -39.27 39.18
CA LEU A 9 9.98 -37.81 39.38
C LEU A 9 10.26 -37.11 38.00
N SER A 10 9.22 -36.59 37.38
CA SER A 10 9.37 -35.67 36.26
C SER A 10 9.67 -34.27 36.79
N THR A 11 10.91 -33.86 36.78
CA THR A 11 11.29 -32.46 36.97
C THR A 11 10.91 -31.68 35.73
N GLY A 12 9.76 -31.03 35.73
CA GLY A 12 9.39 -30.04 34.73
C GLY A 12 10.30 -28.81 34.88
N LEU A 13 11.23 -28.61 33.94
CA LEU A 13 11.90 -27.32 33.79
C LEU A 13 10.85 -26.29 33.37
N LEU A 14 10.37 -25.49 34.31
CA LEU A 14 9.72 -24.22 34.03
C LEU A 14 10.79 -23.29 33.43
N LEU A 15 10.82 -23.19 32.09
CA LEU A 15 11.50 -22.11 31.41
C LEU A 15 10.76 -20.83 31.80
N ASN A 16 11.25 -20.14 32.83
CA ASN A 16 10.90 -18.74 33.10
C ASN A 16 11.34 -17.92 31.89
N SER A 17 10.46 -17.68 30.93
CA SER A 17 10.66 -16.62 29.95
C SER A 17 10.63 -15.30 30.75
N ALA A 18 11.77 -14.68 30.94
CA ALA A 18 11.84 -13.34 31.53
C ALA A 18 10.89 -12.43 30.72
N GLU A 19 10.05 -11.66 31.43
CA GLU A 19 9.23 -10.64 30.77
C GLU A 19 10.12 -9.72 29.93
N PRO A 20 9.70 -9.36 28.70
CA PRO A 20 10.48 -8.43 27.88
C PRO A 20 10.65 -7.11 28.64
N PRO A 21 11.82 -6.47 28.56
CA PRO A 21 12.07 -5.23 29.25
C PRO A 21 11.04 -4.16 28.87
N LYS A 22 10.63 -3.36 29.83
CA LYS A 22 9.71 -2.24 29.60
C LYS A 22 10.34 -1.24 28.63
N PRO A 23 9.55 -0.63 27.72
CA PRO A 23 10.04 0.44 26.87
C PRO A 23 10.67 1.57 27.68
N PHE A 24 11.79 2.09 27.22
CA PHE A 24 12.52 3.20 27.85
C PHE A 24 12.82 4.27 26.80
N ASN A 25 12.87 5.52 27.26
CA ASN A 25 13.20 6.67 26.42
C ASN A 25 14.71 6.85 26.35
N THR A 26 15.23 7.16 25.18
CA THR A 26 16.63 7.54 24.94
C THR A 26 16.74 9.01 24.49
N GLN A 27 15.62 9.66 24.21
CA GLN A 27 15.57 11.04 23.75
C GLN A 27 15.88 12.04 24.88
N GLU A 28 16.70 13.04 24.56
CA GLU A 28 16.88 14.23 25.39
C GLU A 28 15.70 15.19 25.17
N LEU A 29 15.01 15.54 26.28
CA LEU A 29 13.84 16.42 26.22
C LEU A 29 14.25 17.89 26.13
N THR A 30 14.56 18.37 24.94
CA THR A 30 14.84 19.79 24.65
C THR A 30 13.58 20.62 24.51
N THR A 31 12.45 19.99 24.17
CA THR A 31 11.12 20.58 24.04
C THR A 31 10.14 19.76 24.90
N PRO A 32 9.37 20.38 25.81
CA PRO A 32 8.42 19.64 26.65
C PRO A 32 7.32 18.96 25.81
N LEU A 33 7.05 17.69 26.13
CA LEU A 33 5.89 16.97 25.59
C LEU A 33 4.59 17.63 26.10
N LEU A 34 3.70 18.01 25.20
CA LEU A 34 2.39 18.52 25.57
C LEU A 34 1.54 17.40 26.18
N LYS A 35 0.75 17.73 27.20
CA LYS A 35 -0.30 16.82 27.67
C LYS A 35 -1.28 16.52 26.51
N PRO A 36 -1.88 15.33 26.45
CA PRO A 36 -2.76 14.93 25.33
C PRO A 36 -3.87 15.94 25.01
N THR A 37 -4.50 16.53 26.03
CA THR A 37 -5.54 17.56 25.88
C THR A 37 -5.01 18.88 25.30
N ALA A 38 -3.78 19.26 25.66
CA ALA A 38 -3.14 20.47 25.12
C ALA A 38 -2.71 20.25 23.64
N ALA A 39 -2.23 19.06 23.31
CA ALA A 39 -1.91 18.68 21.94
C ALA A 39 -3.17 18.65 21.05
N LEU A 40 -4.29 18.11 21.54
CA LEU A 40 -5.58 18.17 20.88
C LEU A 40 -6.00 19.62 20.59
N ALA A 41 -5.88 20.51 21.59
CA ALA A 41 -6.23 21.94 21.44
C ALA A 41 -5.32 22.69 20.46
N ALA A 42 -4.15 22.15 20.14
CA ALA A 42 -3.21 22.72 19.17
C ALA A 42 -3.59 22.42 17.71
N ILE A 43 -4.52 21.48 17.47
CA ILE A 43 -4.93 21.04 16.13
C ILE A 43 -6.02 21.99 15.58
N SER A 44 -5.87 22.35 14.32
CA SER A 44 -6.86 23.11 13.56
C SER A 44 -7.32 22.33 12.33
N VAL A 45 -8.64 22.34 12.07
CA VAL A 45 -9.30 21.69 10.92
C VAL A 45 -10.34 22.64 10.31
N PRO A 46 -10.84 22.40 9.09
CA PRO A 46 -11.87 23.24 8.47
C PRO A 46 -13.16 23.31 9.30
N LYS A 47 -13.90 24.41 9.12
CA LYS A 47 -15.19 24.64 9.80
C LYS A 47 -16.16 23.47 9.59
N GLY A 48 -16.79 23.02 10.68
CA GLY A 48 -17.74 21.90 10.71
C GLY A 48 -17.11 20.55 11.01
N PHE A 49 -15.77 20.47 11.02
CA PHE A 49 -15.06 19.28 11.50
C PHE A 49 -14.74 19.39 13.00
N HIS A 50 -14.69 18.22 13.62
CA HIS A 50 -14.33 18.05 15.02
C HIS A 50 -13.18 17.06 15.13
N VAL A 51 -12.22 17.37 15.98
CA VAL A 51 -11.12 16.47 16.32
C VAL A 51 -11.34 15.98 17.75
N GLN A 52 -11.25 14.68 17.94
CA GLN A 52 -11.36 14.01 19.23
C GLN A 52 -10.11 13.20 19.48
N LEU A 53 -9.65 13.15 20.73
CA LEU A 53 -8.59 12.27 21.14
C LEU A 53 -9.18 10.87 21.37
N ALA A 54 -9.00 9.96 20.42
CA ALA A 54 -9.54 8.60 20.50
C ALA A 54 -8.74 7.70 21.44
N ALA A 55 -7.40 7.90 21.51
CA ALA A 55 -6.51 7.30 22.50
C ALA A 55 -5.26 8.14 22.69
N ALA A 56 -4.62 8.02 23.82
CA ALA A 56 -3.34 8.64 24.13
C ALA A 56 -2.53 7.73 25.06
N GLU A 57 -1.28 8.11 25.30
CA GLU A 57 -0.45 7.44 26.30
C GLU A 57 -1.12 7.41 27.68
N PRO A 58 -1.11 6.29 28.44
CA PRO A 58 -0.44 5.02 28.14
C PRO A 58 -1.31 4.00 27.40
N MET A 59 -2.52 4.37 26.92
CA MET A 59 -3.44 3.47 26.19
C MET A 59 -2.82 3.03 24.86
N VAL A 60 -2.08 3.90 24.20
CA VAL A 60 -1.29 3.65 22.98
C VAL A 60 0.07 4.33 23.11
N GLN A 61 1.11 3.66 22.58
CA GLN A 61 2.48 4.16 22.62
C GLN A 61 3.20 3.79 21.33
N GLN A 62 3.94 4.72 20.72
CA GLN A 62 4.69 4.52 19.46
C GLN A 62 3.89 3.79 18.37
N PRO A 63 2.65 4.25 18.05
CA PRO A 63 1.85 3.62 17.01
C PRO A 63 2.48 3.84 15.63
N ILE A 64 2.72 2.76 14.88
CA ILE A 64 3.37 2.81 13.56
C ILE A 64 2.40 2.49 12.41
N ASP A 65 1.40 1.66 12.68
CA ASP A 65 0.39 1.25 11.70
C ASP A 65 -0.90 0.81 12.39
N MET A 66 -2.01 0.80 11.64
CA MET A 66 -3.32 0.40 12.14
C MET A 66 -4.11 -0.39 11.10
N ALA A 67 -4.91 -1.34 11.60
CA ALA A 67 -5.86 -2.10 10.81
C ALA A 67 -7.20 -2.22 11.54
N TRP A 68 -8.28 -2.50 10.83
CA TRP A 68 -9.61 -2.69 11.39
C TRP A 68 -10.04 -4.14 11.25
N ASP A 69 -10.63 -4.69 12.30
CA ASP A 69 -11.25 -6.01 12.21
C ASP A 69 -12.75 -5.95 11.81
N ALA A 70 -13.30 -7.10 11.52
CA ALA A 70 -14.71 -7.24 11.14
C ALA A 70 -15.72 -6.86 12.25
N ARG A 71 -15.27 -6.63 13.47
CA ARG A 71 -16.08 -6.13 14.60
C ARG A 71 -16.01 -4.59 14.72
N GLY A 72 -15.20 -3.94 13.86
CA GLY A 72 -14.98 -2.50 13.90
C GLY A 72 -14.03 -2.05 15.01
N ARG A 73 -13.22 -2.96 15.55
CA ARG A 73 -12.18 -2.62 16.53
C ARG A 73 -10.91 -2.22 15.83
N LEU A 74 -10.16 -1.30 16.42
CA LEU A 74 -8.89 -0.82 15.90
C LEU A 74 -7.75 -1.67 16.43
N TRP A 75 -6.97 -2.25 15.54
CA TRP A 75 -5.73 -2.93 15.84
C TRP A 75 -4.57 -2.00 15.53
N VAL A 76 -3.59 -1.92 16.43
CA VAL A 76 -2.45 -1.00 16.32
C VAL A 76 -1.15 -1.76 16.52
N ALA A 77 -0.21 -1.49 15.63
CA ALA A 77 1.19 -1.90 15.78
C ALA A 77 1.93 -0.84 16.61
N GLU A 78 2.49 -1.22 17.75
CA GLU A 78 3.35 -0.40 18.59
C GLU A 78 4.82 -0.82 18.37
N CYS A 79 5.65 0.11 17.84
CA CYS A 79 7.05 -0.17 17.47
C CYS A 79 8.04 0.44 18.46
N TYR A 80 8.46 -0.33 19.45
CA TYR A 80 9.44 0.09 20.46
C TYR A 80 10.89 -0.19 20.07
N THR A 81 11.10 -1.09 19.10
CA THR A 81 12.45 -1.50 18.68
C THR A 81 13.15 -0.46 17.80
N TYR A 82 12.42 0.49 17.19
CA TYR A 82 13.05 1.56 16.42
C TYR A 82 14.01 2.37 17.30
N ALA A 83 15.21 2.67 16.79
CA ALA A 83 16.27 3.28 17.54
C ALA A 83 17.05 4.34 16.74
N GLU A 84 18.02 4.96 17.38
CA GLU A 84 18.94 5.92 16.80
C GLU A 84 19.74 5.29 15.64
N ARG A 85 20.31 6.13 14.79
CA ARG A 85 21.01 5.71 13.56
C ARG A 85 22.09 4.64 13.78
N GLU A 86 22.84 4.72 14.86
CA GLU A 86 23.93 3.78 15.15
C GLU A 86 23.41 2.43 15.61
N THR A 87 22.33 2.43 16.41
CA THR A 87 21.70 1.21 16.93
C THR A 87 20.80 0.54 15.91
N ASN A 88 20.19 1.31 15.00
CA ASN A 88 19.20 0.89 14.01
C ASN A 88 17.89 0.38 14.65
N PHE A 89 17.93 -0.75 15.36
CA PHE A 89 16.84 -1.30 16.16
C PHE A 89 17.34 -1.82 17.50
N GLU A 90 16.67 -1.46 18.60
CA GLU A 90 16.97 -1.94 19.95
C GLU A 90 16.42 -3.37 20.14
N LYS A 91 17.26 -4.36 19.87
CA LYS A 91 16.88 -5.78 19.86
C LYS A 91 16.49 -6.35 21.23
N LYS A 92 16.80 -5.63 22.32
CA LYS A 92 16.38 -6.03 23.67
C LYS A 92 14.91 -5.78 23.91
N LEU A 93 14.33 -4.79 23.23
CA LEU A 93 12.90 -4.49 23.29
C LEU A 93 12.09 -5.44 22.40
N LYS A 94 10.78 -5.45 22.60
CA LYS A 94 9.80 -6.14 21.76
C LYS A 94 8.70 -5.19 21.38
N ASP A 95 8.27 -5.27 20.14
CA ASP A 95 7.13 -4.56 19.59
C ASP A 95 5.84 -5.33 19.92
N ARG A 96 4.71 -4.64 19.83
CA ARG A 96 3.40 -5.20 20.20
C ARG A 96 2.35 -4.98 19.14
N ILE A 97 1.38 -5.89 19.13
CA ILE A 97 0.11 -5.70 18.45
C ILE A 97 -0.96 -5.60 19.53
N ILE A 98 -1.69 -4.49 19.54
CA ILE A 98 -2.76 -4.24 20.50
C ILE A 98 -4.11 -4.08 19.81
N ILE A 99 -5.18 -4.34 20.56
CA ILE A 99 -6.57 -4.16 20.14
C ILE A 99 -7.17 -3.06 21.01
N LEU A 100 -7.74 -2.06 20.38
CA LEU A 100 -8.47 -0.97 21.01
C LEU A 100 -9.97 -1.10 20.68
N GLU A 101 -10.81 -0.96 21.68
CA GLU A 101 -12.26 -1.06 21.56
C GLU A 101 -12.92 0.15 22.23
N ASP A 102 -13.88 0.76 21.56
CA ASP A 102 -14.77 1.79 22.06
C ASP A 102 -16.09 1.10 22.45
N THR A 103 -16.20 0.69 23.74
CA THR A 103 -17.30 -0.17 24.19
C THR A 103 -18.60 0.60 24.44
N ASN A 104 -18.51 1.89 24.68
CA ASN A 104 -19.64 2.77 24.95
C ASN A 104 -20.07 3.62 23.72
N HIS A 105 -19.30 3.53 22.62
CA HIS A 105 -19.54 4.22 21.34
C HIS A 105 -19.50 5.75 21.44
N ASP A 106 -18.65 6.32 22.30
CA ASP A 106 -18.44 7.76 22.42
C ASP A 106 -17.32 8.31 21.53
N GLY A 107 -16.59 7.41 20.85
CA GLY A 107 -15.47 7.73 19.97
C GLY A 107 -14.12 7.73 20.65
N VAL A 108 -14.06 7.39 21.96
CA VAL A 108 -12.83 7.19 22.73
C VAL A 108 -12.67 5.71 23.02
N PHE A 109 -11.48 5.18 22.78
CA PHE A 109 -11.20 3.80 23.12
C PHE A 109 -11.04 3.66 24.65
N ASP A 110 -11.85 2.79 25.25
CA ASP A 110 -11.91 2.57 26.70
C ASP A 110 -11.37 1.21 27.11
N LYS A 111 -11.12 0.32 26.15
CA LYS A 111 -10.58 -1.01 26.40
C LYS A 111 -9.37 -1.30 25.51
N ARG A 112 -8.31 -1.85 26.13
CA ARG A 112 -7.06 -2.24 25.49
C ARG A 112 -6.73 -3.69 25.80
N LYS A 113 -6.39 -4.48 24.76
CA LYS A 113 -5.86 -5.84 24.91
C LYS A 113 -4.57 -5.96 24.12
N ILE A 114 -3.55 -6.61 24.69
CA ILE A 114 -2.38 -7.04 23.93
C ILE A 114 -2.74 -8.35 23.24
N PHE A 115 -2.62 -8.36 21.90
CA PHE A 115 -2.77 -9.58 21.11
C PHE A 115 -1.45 -10.35 21.04
N TRP A 116 -0.34 -9.65 20.78
CA TRP A 116 1.00 -10.23 20.69
C TRP A 116 2.07 -9.21 21.07
N ASP A 117 3.06 -9.64 21.86
CA ASP A 117 4.15 -8.81 22.36
C ASP A 117 5.55 -9.38 22.05
N GLY A 118 5.62 -10.31 21.12
CA GLY A 118 6.86 -10.97 20.70
C GLY A 118 7.49 -10.40 19.43
N ALA A 119 6.95 -9.31 18.86
CA ALA A 119 7.42 -8.76 17.59
C ALA A 119 8.79 -8.06 17.72
N SER A 120 9.47 -7.93 16.59
CA SER A 120 10.69 -7.13 16.44
C SER A 120 10.68 -6.49 15.05
N GLN A 121 11.09 -5.22 14.96
CA GLN A 121 11.06 -4.46 13.69
C GLN A 121 9.67 -4.47 13.05
N LEU A 122 8.63 -4.38 13.88
CA LEU A 122 7.24 -4.34 13.45
C LEU A 122 6.94 -2.99 12.81
N THR A 123 6.53 -3.01 11.56
CA THR A 123 6.28 -1.79 10.78
C THR A 123 4.87 -1.71 10.20
N SER A 124 4.15 -2.83 10.17
CA SER A 124 2.79 -2.85 9.65
C SER A 124 2.04 -4.11 10.05
N ILE A 125 0.71 -3.97 10.13
CA ILE A 125 -0.23 -5.07 10.35
C ILE A 125 -1.40 -4.98 9.38
N GLU A 126 -2.00 -6.14 9.08
CA GLU A 126 -3.27 -6.21 8.36
C GLU A 126 -4.09 -7.42 8.86
N ILE A 127 -5.40 -7.32 8.86
CA ILE A 127 -6.31 -8.36 9.37
C ILE A 127 -6.91 -9.13 8.20
N GLY A 128 -6.97 -10.46 8.32
CA GLY A 128 -7.63 -11.28 7.32
C GLY A 128 -7.30 -12.75 7.41
N PHE A 129 -8.15 -13.59 6.81
CA PHE A 129 -8.01 -15.06 6.77
C PHE A 129 -7.93 -15.73 8.15
N GLY A 130 -8.65 -15.17 9.14
CA GLY A 130 -8.66 -15.69 10.50
C GLY A 130 -7.36 -15.45 11.26
N GLY A 131 -6.75 -14.29 11.06
CA GLY A 131 -5.54 -13.90 11.79
C GLY A 131 -5.00 -12.54 11.40
N VAL A 132 -3.79 -12.28 11.85
CA VAL A 132 -3.04 -11.03 11.66
C VAL A 132 -1.82 -11.27 10.79
N TRP A 133 -1.67 -10.46 9.76
CA TRP A 133 -0.48 -10.36 8.93
C TRP A 133 0.40 -9.26 9.50
N ALA A 134 1.68 -9.54 9.75
CA ALA A 134 2.61 -8.59 10.37
C ALA A 134 3.89 -8.48 9.56
N ALA A 135 4.31 -7.26 9.26
CA ALA A 135 5.62 -6.98 8.66
C ALA A 135 6.64 -6.80 9.78
N CYS A 136 7.47 -7.81 9.97
CA CYS A 136 8.55 -7.89 10.95
C CYS A 136 9.84 -8.29 10.23
N ALA A 137 10.53 -7.32 9.61
CA ALA A 137 11.72 -7.63 8.82
C ALA A 137 12.70 -8.57 9.56
N PRO A 138 13.26 -9.59 8.87
CA PRO A 138 13.26 -9.83 7.41
C PRO A 138 12.04 -10.57 6.88
N GLU A 139 10.96 -10.69 7.63
CA GLU A 139 9.84 -11.59 7.37
C GLU A 139 8.50 -10.86 7.30
N ILE A 140 7.57 -11.46 6.55
CA ILE A 140 6.14 -11.23 6.74
C ILE A 140 5.59 -12.45 7.47
N LEU A 141 4.94 -12.20 8.59
CA LEU A 141 4.41 -13.22 9.49
C LEU A 141 2.89 -13.31 9.38
N PHE A 142 2.34 -14.49 9.64
CA PHE A 142 0.92 -14.69 9.86
C PHE A 142 0.69 -15.30 11.25
N LEU A 143 -0.10 -14.62 12.06
CA LEU A 143 -0.52 -15.04 13.39
C LEU A 143 -1.99 -15.46 13.33
N ALA A 144 -2.25 -16.76 13.38
CA ALA A 144 -3.61 -17.29 13.34
C ALA A 144 -4.38 -16.97 14.64
N ASP A 145 -5.64 -16.63 14.50
CA ASP A 145 -6.64 -16.50 15.57
C ASP A 145 -7.98 -16.97 14.99
N LYS A 146 -8.11 -18.29 14.80
CA LYS A 146 -9.24 -18.91 14.10
C LYS A 146 -10.52 -18.92 14.93
N ASN A 147 -10.39 -19.00 16.24
CA ASN A 147 -11.53 -18.99 17.17
C ASN A 147 -11.99 -17.57 17.52
N GLY A 148 -11.18 -16.54 17.21
CA GLY A 148 -11.49 -15.13 17.43
C GLY A 148 -11.52 -14.72 18.89
N ASP A 149 -10.68 -15.36 19.74
CA ASP A 149 -10.57 -15.05 21.18
C ASP A 149 -9.54 -13.96 21.48
N ASP A 150 -8.93 -13.41 20.41
CA ASP A 150 -7.90 -12.37 20.48
C ASP A 150 -6.60 -12.85 21.16
N VAL A 151 -6.25 -14.11 20.93
CA VAL A 151 -4.99 -14.75 21.33
C VAL A 151 -4.46 -15.54 20.14
N PRO A 152 -3.18 -15.43 19.78
CA PRO A 152 -2.62 -16.23 18.70
C PRO A 152 -2.73 -17.74 18.97
N ASP A 153 -3.20 -18.52 17.99
CA ASP A 153 -3.35 -19.99 18.06
C ASP A 153 -2.00 -20.75 18.15
N GLY A 154 -0.88 -20.04 18.25
CA GLY A 154 0.44 -20.63 18.35
C GLY A 154 1.54 -19.70 17.84
N LYS A 155 2.69 -20.28 17.44
CA LYS A 155 3.81 -19.49 16.91
C LYS A 155 3.45 -18.84 15.57
N PRO A 156 3.97 -17.62 15.28
CA PRO A 156 3.81 -17.00 13.97
C PRO A 156 4.34 -17.89 12.84
N THR A 157 3.61 -17.91 11.73
CA THR A 157 4.04 -18.60 10.50
C THR A 157 4.73 -17.60 9.59
N VAL A 158 5.96 -17.89 9.15
CA VAL A 158 6.65 -17.09 8.14
C VAL A 158 5.99 -17.31 6.78
N VAL A 159 5.52 -16.24 6.16
CA VAL A 159 4.81 -16.26 4.86
C VAL A 159 5.74 -15.85 3.72
N LEU A 160 6.53 -14.82 3.96
CA LEU A 160 7.59 -14.34 3.07
C LEU A 160 8.83 -14.07 3.91
N ASP A 161 9.99 -14.27 3.31
CA ASP A 161 11.28 -13.94 3.91
C ASP A 161 12.22 -13.28 2.88
N GLY A 162 13.37 -12.81 3.37
CA GLY A 162 14.41 -12.21 2.52
C GLY A 162 14.28 -10.71 2.32
N PHE A 163 13.46 -10.02 3.12
CA PHE A 163 13.56 -8.57 3.23
C PHE A 163 14.81 -8.20 4.03
N ASP A 164 15.52 -7.16 3.58
CA ASP A 164 16.68 -6.66 4.30
C ASP A 164 16.23 -6.02 5.63
N ASN A 165 16.98 -6.28 6.70
CA ASN A 165 16.72 -5.79 8.06
C ASN A 165 17.98 -5.23 8.73
N ASP A 166 19.11 -5.21 8.05
CA ASP A 166 20.35 -4.65 8.57
C ASP A 166 20.57 -3.23 8.05
N LYS A 167 20.77 -2.27 8.95
CA LYS A 167 21.01 -0.84 8.64
C LYS A 167 19.93 -0.16 7.80
N VAL A 168 18.71 -0.68 7.82
CA VAL A 168 17.59 -0.21 6.98
C VAL A 168 16.82 0.95 7.60
N ARG A 169 16.70 1.02 8.91
CA ARG A 169 15.91 2.02 9.65
C ARG A 169 14.49 2.16 9.05
N HIS A 170 14.10 3.38 8.70
CA HIS A 170 12.82 3.71 8.10
C HIS A 170 12.66 3.30 6.62
N ASN A 171 13.72 2.85 5.94
CA ASN A 171 13.65 2.28 4.59
C ASN A 171 13.23 0.79 4.56
N ILE A 172 12.73 0.30 5.64
CA ILE A 172 12.31 -1.07 5.89
C ILE A 172 11.01 -1.42 5.14
N VAL A 173 10.75 -2.71 4.94
CA VAL A 173 9.44 -3.21 4.47
C VAL A 173 8.32 -2.74 5.39
N ASN A 174 7.20 -2.25 4.82
CA ASN A 174 6.08 -1.69 5.58
C ASN A 174 4.76 -1.72 4.79
N GLY A 175 3.67 -1.31 5.41
CA GLY A 175 2.41 -0.93 4.77
C GLY A 175 1.65 -2.06 4.12
N LEU A 176 1.26 -3.06 4.91
CA LEU A 176 0.36 -4.12 4.46
C LEU A 176 -1.06 -3.57 4.24
N ARG A 177 -1.69 -3.89 3.09
CA ARG A 177 -3.08 -3.52 2.81
C ARG A 177 -3.69 -4.43 1.73
N TRP A 178 -4.93 -4.88 1.93
CA TRP A 178 -5.65 -5.68 0.94
C TRP A 178 -6.06 -4.84 -0.27
N GLY A 179 -5.67 -5.30 -1.45
CA GLY A 179 -6.11 -4.71 -2.72
C GLY A 179 -7.50 -5.19 -3.16
N PRO A 180 -8.13 -4.48 -4.12
CA PRO A 180 -9.43 -4.88 -4.66
C PRO A 180 -9.41 -6.23 -5.37
N ASP A 181 -8.26 -6.67 -5.83
CA ASP A 181 -7.99 -7.95 -6.51
C ASP A 181 -7.70 -9.13 -5.55
N GLY A 182 -7.77 -8.88 -4.25
CA GLY A 182 -7.56 -9.89 -3.22
C GLY A 182 -6.10 -10.24 -2.93
N TRP A 183 -5.15 -9.47 -3.44
CA TRP A 183 -3.75 -9.56 -3.04
C TRP A 183 -3.48 -8.70 -1.81
N LEU A 184 -2.55 -9.14 -0.98
CA LEU A 184 -1.95 -8.34 0.08
C LEU A 184 -0.80 -7.53 -0.54
N TYR A 185 -0.91 -6.21 -0.50
CA TYR A 185 0.12 -5.30 -0.98
C TYR A 185 1.00 -4.85 0.16
N GLY A 186 2.24 -4.46 -0.17
CA GLY A 186 3.18 -3.86 0.75
C GLY A 186 4.19 -2.97 0.03
N ARG A 187 4.97 -2.26 0.82
CA ARG A 187 5.95 -1.25 0.36
C ARG A 187 7.37 -1.67 0.76
N HIS A 188 8.35 -1.17 0.04
CA HIS A 188 9.78 -1.39 0.29
C HIS A 188 10.54 -0.11 0.01
N GLY A 189 11.38 0.33 0.95
CA GLY A 189 12.21 1.53 0.79
C GLY A 189 13.51 1.24 0.02
N ILE A 190 14.29 2.29 -0.22
CA ILE A 190 15.55 2.19 -0.95
C ILE A 190 16.66 1.68 -0.03
N LEU A 191 17.38 0.66 -0.48
CA LEU A 191 18.49 0.03 0.24
C LEU A 191 19.72 -0.07 -0.67
N GLY A 192 20.89 -0.37 -0.11
CA GLY A 192 22.13 -0.56 -0.86
C GLY A 192 21.98 -1.66 -1.93
N PRO A 193 22.11 -2.96 -1.58
CA PRO A 193 21.98 -4.05 -2.57
C PRO A 193 20.52 -4.38 -2.93
N GLY A 194 19.53 -3.97 -2.09
CA GLY A 194 18.15 -4.40 -2.19
C GLY A 194 17.91 -5.77 -1.56
N SER A 195 16.63 -6.17 -1.53
CA SER A 195 16.17 -7.44 -0.96
C SER A 195 15.94 -8.49 -2.05
N LYS A 196 16.00 -9.77 -1.68
CA LYS A 196 15.61 -10.90 -2.52
C LYS A 196 14.55 -11.72 -1.79
N VAL A 197 13.30 -11.48 -2.16
CA VAL A 197 12.13 -11.96 -1.43
C VAL A 197 11.55 -13.22 -2.05
N GLY A 198 11.09 -14.12 -1.19
CA GLY A 198 10.40 -15.34 -1.61
C GLY A 198 9.56 -15.96 -0.51
N VAL A 199 8.78 -16.97 -0.87
CA VAL A 199 8.16 -17.88 0.09
C VAL A 199 9.28 -18.70 0.76
N PRO A 200 9.18 -19.02 2.06
CA PRO A 200 10.18 -19.84 2.75
C PRO A 200 10.55 -21.12 1.96
N GLY A 201 11.83 -21.40 1.90
CA GLY A 201 12.37 -22.52 1.10
C GLY A 201 12.62 -22.20 -0.39
N THR A 202 12.30 -20.99 -0.86
CA THR A 202 12.66 -20.58 -2.23
C THR A 202 14.18 -20.45 -2.35
N PRO A 203 14.82 -21.17 -3.29
CA PRO A 203 16.27 -21.04 -3.54
C PRO A 203 16.64 -19.59 -3.89
N GLU A 204 17.80 -19.12 -3.42
CA GLU A 204 18.29 -17.76 -3.61
C GLU A 204 18.23 -17.27 -5.07
N ALA A 205 18.63 -18.11 -6.01
CA ALA A 205 18.61 -17.80 -7.45
C ALA A 205 17.20 -17.63 -8.05
N LYS A 206 16.15 -18.06 -7.33
CA LYS A 206 14.74 -17.96 -7.76
C LYS A 206 13.97 -16.90 -6.99
N ARG A 207 14.58 -16.25 -6.00
CA ARG A 207 13.99 -15.15 -5.25
C ARG A 207 13.83 -13.90 -6.12
N THR A 208 12.79 -13.15 -5.88
CA THR A 208 12.48 -11.94 -6.65
C THR A 208 13.21 -10.74 -6.06
N PRO A 209 14.07 -10.04 -6.82
CA PRO A 209 14.75 -8.86 -6.33
C PRO A 209 13.80 -7.67 -6.25
N ILE A 210 13.91 -6.91 -5.15
CA ILE A 210 13.24 -5.63 -4.96
C ILE A 210 14.20 -4.64 -4.30
N ASN A 211 14.23 -3.41 -4.79
CA ASN A 211 14.92 -2.29 -4.18
C ASN A 211 14.12 -1.02 -4.41
N CYS A 212 13.28 -0.70 -3.45
CA CYS A 212 12.27 0.35 -3.49
C CYS A 212 11.13 0.09 -4.48
N GLY A 213 9.91 0.27 -4.00
CA GLY A 213 8.68 0.12 -4.79
C GLY A 213 7.56 -0.58 -4.02
N LEU A 214 6.58 -1.00 -4.76
CA LEU A 214 5.45 -1.77 -4.23
C LEU A 214 5.55 -3.24 -4.66
N TRP A 215 5.14 -4.10 -3.75
CA TRP A 215 5.02 -5.53 -3.97
C TRP A 215 3.63 -6.02 -3.57
N ARG A 216 3.29 -7.26 -3.97
CA ARG A 216 2.06 -7.93 -3.55
C ARG A 216 2.26 -9.42 -3.34
N TYR A 217 1.47 -9.98 -2.46
CA TYR A 217 1.43 -11.41 -2.15
C TYR A 217 0.01 -11.95 -2.23
N HIS A 218 -0.19 -13.08 -2.91
CA HIS A 218 -1.49 -13.74 -2.96
C HIS A 218 -1.56 -14.91 -1.97
N PRO A 219 -2.42 -14.85 -0.94
CA PRO A 219 -2.39 -15.80 0.17
C PRO A 219 -2.72 -17.23 -0.27
N MET A 220 -3.71 -17.42 -1.12
CA MET A 220 -4.13 -18.75 -1.57
C MET A 220 -3.18 -19.36 -2.59
N ARG A 221 -2.58 -18.54 -3.47
CA ARG A 221 -1.62 -18.99 -4.50
C ARG A 221 -0.19 -19.01 -4.01
N LYS A 222 0.08 -18.50 -2.81
CA LYS A 222 1.43 -18.35 -2.21
C LYS A 222 2.43 -17.73 -3.19
N LYS A 223 2.02 -16.66 -3.85
CA LYS A 223 2.79 -16.01 -4.92
C LYS A 223 3.17 -14.60 -4.53
N PHE A 224 4.46 -14.29 -4.63
CA PHE A 224 5.01 -12.94 -4.47
C PHE A 224 5.28 -12.30 -5.84
N GLU A 225 4.96 -11.02 -6.00
CA GLU A 225 5.24 -10.23 -7.21
C GLU A 225 5.62 -8.79 -6.84
N VAL A 226 6.58 -8.21 -7.57
CA VAL A 226 6.82 -6.77 -7.52
C VAL A 226 5.87 -6.07 -8.47
N VAL A 227 5.16 -5.06 -7.98
CA VAL A 227 4.18 -4.28 -8.74
C VAL A 227 4.86 -3.15 -9.52
N CYS A 228 5.74 -2.40 -8.86
CA CYS A 228 6.52 -1.32 -9.48
C CYS A 228 7.84 -1.16 -8.74
N HIS A 229 8.80 -0.48 -9.38
CA HIS A 229 10.10 -0.20 -8.80
C HIS A 229 10.39 1.30 -8.78
N GLY A 230 11.22 1.73 -7.83
CA GLY A 230 11.72 3.10 -7.76
C GLY A 230 11.10 3.89 -6.61
N THR A 231 11.37 5.19 -6.62
CA THR A 231 11.18 6.18 -5.55
C THR A 231 12.28 6.11 -4.48
N THR A 232 11.99 6.47 -3.24
CA THR A 232 12.96 6.49 -2.14
C THR A 232 12.45 5.71 -0.94
N ASN A 233 11.38 6.19 -0.34
CA ASN A 233 10.84 5.66 0.91
C ASN A 233 9.34 5.91 0.96
N SER A 234 8.55 4.90 0.66
CA SER A 234 7.11 4.99 0.64
C SER A 234 6.51 4.57 1.99
N TRP A 235 5.65 5.44 2.55
CA TRP A 235 4.91 5.20 3.78
C TRP A 235 3.41 5.42 3.62
N GLY A 236 2.86 5.22 2.42
CA GLY A 236 1.42 5.31 2.20
C GLY A 236 1.05 4.87 0.79
N HIS A 237 -0.03 4.09 0.66
CA HIS A 237 -0.65 3.75 -0.61
C HIS A 237 -2.14 3.48 -0.41
N ASP A 238 -2.95 3.80 -1.42
CA ASP A 238 -4.38 3.51 -1.42
C ASP A 238 -4.95 3.48 -2.84
N TRP A 239 -6.17 3.02 -2.97
CA TRP A 239 -6.91 2.93 -4.23
C TRP A 239 -8.06 3.94 -4.26
N ASP A 240 -8.27 4.56 -5.43
CA ASP A 240 -9.47 5.33 -5.70
C ASP A 240 -10.71 4.41 -5.87
N GLU A 241 -11.89 5.01 -6.03
CA GLU A 241 -13.14 4.25 -6.19
C GLU A 241 -13.22 3.40 -7.47
N HIS A 242 -12.29 3.60 -8.41
CA HIS A 242 -12.12 2.82 -9.63
C HIS A 242 -11.00 1.79 -9.53
N GLY A 243 -10.37 1.66 -8.35
CA GLY A 243 -9.28 0.75 -8.10
C GLY A 243 -7.97 1.13 -8.78
N GLN A 244 -7.76 2.43 -9.07
CA GLN A 244 -6.46 2.94 -9.46
C GLN A 244 -5.60 3.11 -8.21
N LEU A 245 -4.38 2.58 -8.27
CA LEU A 245 -3.45 2.57 -7.15
C LEU A 245 -2.57 3.81 -7.17
N PHE A 246 -2.48 4.48 -6.03
CA PHE A 246 -1.56 5.59 -5.80
C PHE A 246 -0.69 5.30 -4.59
N PHE A 247 0.49 5.88 -4.55
CA PHE A 247 1.33 5.85 -3.36
C PHE A 247 2.09 7.15 -3.19
N ILE A 248 2.46 7.42 -1.95
CA ILE A 248 3.28 8.57 -1.60
C ILE A 248 4.73 8.16 -1.38
N ASN A 249 5.60 9.16 -1.39
CA ASN A 249 7.02 8.99 -1.18
C ASN A 249 7.63 10.21 -0.49
N THR A 250 8.81 10.04 0.05
CA THR A 250 9.60 11.07 0.72
C THR A 250 10.73 11.54 -0.21
N VAL A 251 11.04 12.84 -0.20
CA VAL A 251 12.17 13.57 -0.78
C VAL A 251 12.01 13.96 -2.26
N ILE A 252 11.98 13.04 -3.22
CA ILE A 252 12.08 13.33 -4.67
C ILE A 252 10.75 13.64 -5.35
N GLY A 253 9.71 13.80 -4.60
CA GLY A 253 8.33 13.95 -5.01
C GLY A 253 7.45 13.23 -4.01
N HIS A 254 6.16 13.50 -4.03
CA HIS A 254 5.30 12.96 -2.98
C HIS A 254 4.19 12.05 -3.48
N LEU A 255 3.79 12.10 -4.76
CA LEU A 255 2.62 11.36 -5.26
C LEU A 255 2.90 10.66 -6.60
N TRP A 256 2.49 9.40 -6.69
CA TRP A 256 2.72 8.52 -7.82
C TRP A 256 1.48 7.69 -8.16
N HIS A 257 1.06 7.71 -9.43
CA HIS A 257 0.06 6.78 -9.96
C HIS A 257 0.76 5.48 -10.37
N VAL A 258 0.29 4.36 -9.87
CA VAL A 258 0.93 3.06 -10.08
C VAL A 258 0.32 2.31 -11.27
N VAL A 259 1.13 2.10 -12.28
CA VAL A 259 0.84 1.13 -13.36
C VAL A 259 1.76 -0.07 -13.15
N PRO A 260 1.25 -1.32 -13.10
CA PRO A 260 2.10 -2.48 -12.86
C PRO A 260 3.24 -2.59 -13.87
N GLY A 261 4.46 -2.76 -13.37
CA GLY A 261 5.69 -2.75 -14.18
C GLY A 261 6.35 -1.39 -14.36
N ALA A 262 5.80 -0.32 -13.79
CA ALA A 262 6.41 1.02 -13.84
C ALA A 262 7.81 1.06 -13.19
N ARG A 263 8.66 1.96 -13.72
CA ARG A 263 9.99 2.28 -13.21
C ARG A 263 10.02 3.77 -12.89
N PHE A 264 9.98 4.10 -11.62
CA PHE A 264 9.92 5.47 -11.13
C PHE A 264 11.31 6.05 -10.86
N GLN A 265 11.42 7.38 -10.90
CA GLN A 265 12.60 8.10 -10.48
C GLN A 265 13.08 7.61 -9.11
N ARG A 266 14.39 7.59 -8.89
CA ARG A 266 15.04 7.20 -7.63
C ARG A 266 15.82 8.37 -7.06
N MET A 267 15.96 8.42 -5.74
CA MET A 267 16.80 9.42 -5.08
C MET A 267 18.29 9.14 -5.35
N TYR A 268 18.69 7.85 -5.31
CA TYR A 268 20.06 7.39 -5.58
C TYR A 268 20.05 5.94 -6.05
N GLY A 269 21.22 5.46 -6.50
CA GLY A 269 21.39 4.12 -7.04
C GLY A 269 20.65 3.90 -8.35
N GLU A 270 20.75 2.71 -8.88
CA GLU A 270 20.21 2.34 -10.19
C GLU A 270 19.10 1.30 -10.07
N HIS A 271 18.25 1.22 -11.09
CA HIS A 271 17.37 0.07 -11.28
C HIS A 271 18.15 -1.18 -11.71
N PHE A 272 17.58 -2.36 -11.51
CA PHE A 272 18.19 -3.63 -11.94
C PHE A 272 18.40 -3.71 -13.46
N ASP A 273 17.61 -2.99 -14.25
CA ASP A 273 17.77 -2.86 -15.70
C ASP A 273 18.46 -1.53 -16.04
N LYS A 274 19.67 -1.61 -16.61
CA LYS A 274 20.47 -0.44 -17.00
C LYS A 274 19.98 0.26 -18.28
N ASN A 275 19.08 -0.36 -19.05
CA ASN A 275 18.63 0.12 -20.34
C ASN A 275 17.26 0.80 -20.29
N LEU A 276 16.84 1.30 -19.14
CA LEU A 276 15.57 2.02 -19.01
C LEU A 276 15.59 3.39 -19.71
N TYR A 277 16.75 4.03 -19.79
CA TYR A 277 17.08 5.33 -20.42
C TYR A 277 16.33 6.54 -19.83
N GLU A 278 15.10 6.39 -19.40
CA GLU A 278 14.31 7.43 -18.74
C GLU A 278 13.36 6.78 -17.72
N LEU A 279 13.06 7.49 -16.65
CA LEU A 279 12.24 7.02 -15.54
C LEU A 279 10.99 7.91 -15.40
N ILE A 280 9.88 7.30 -14.97
CA ILE A 280 8.62 8.00 -14.75
C ILE A 280 8.79 8.95 -13.56
N GLN A 281 8.43 10.21 -13.78
CA GLN A 281 8.43 11.28 -12.77
C GLN A 281 7.17 11.19 -11.90
N GLN A 282 7.12 12.00 -10.82
CA GLN A 282 5.93 12.05 -9.96
C GLN A 282 4.67 12.44 -10.75
N THR A 283 3.53 12.01 -10.22
CA THR A 283 2.20 12.32 -10.78
C THR A 283 1.70 13.71 -10.35
N ALA A 284 2.16 14.24 -9.21
CA ALA A 284 1.83 15.60 -8.80
C ALA A 284 2.49 16.64 -9.73
N ASP A 285 1.80 17.76 -9.98
CA ASP A 285 2.32 18.88 -10.77
C ASP A 285 3.06 19.92 -9.93
N HIS A 286 3.28 19.66 -8.65
CA HIS A 286 3.90 20.53 -7.66
C HIS A 286 4.74 19.74 -6.65
N PHE A 287 5.44 20.48 -5.79
CA PHE A 287 6.16 19.96 -4.62
C PHE A 287 5.63 20.65 -3.37
N HIS A 288 5.67 19.98 -2.23
CA HIS A 288 5.25 20.55 -0.94
C HIS A 288 6.38 21.32 -0.22
N TRP A 289 7.43 21.66 -0.91
CA TRP A 289 8.53 22.48 -0.39
C TRP A 289 9.15 23.37 -1.48
N ASP A 290 9.79 24.45 -1.09
CA ASP A 290 10.40 25.42 -2.00
C ASP A 290 11.76 24.93 -2.50
N ILE A 291 11.73 24.01 -3.47
CA ILE A 291 12.94 23.39 -4.04
C ILE A 291 13.84 24.37 -4.81
N GLY A 292 13.33 25.55 -5.15
CA GLY A 292 14.07 26.59 -5.85
C GLY A 292 14.97 27.43 -4.92
N ASN A 293 14.55 27.58 -3.65
CA ASN A 293 15.19 28.48 -2.70
C ASN A 293 15.66 27.81 -1.42
N GLU A 294 15.24 26.57 -1.13
CA GLU A 294 15.53 25.88 0.11
C GLU A 294 16.18 24.51 -0.15
N LYS A 295 17.26 24.22 0.59
CA LYS A 295 17.91 22.92 0.58
C LYS A 295 17.45 22.09 1.77
N TRP A 296 17.39 20.77 1.61
CA TRP A 296 17.07 19.84 2.68
C TRP A 296 17.87 20.08 3.99
N ALA A 297 19.17 20.34 3.86
CA ALA A 297 20.02 20.61 5.02
C ALA A 297 19.65 21.90 5.76
N ASP A 298 19.04 22.86 5.09
CA ASP A 298 18.64 24.13 5.68
C ASP A 298 17.33 23.99 6.46
N LEU A 299 16.37 23.20 5.94
CA LEU A 299 15.14 22.84 6.66
C LEU A 299 15.43 22.30 8.06
N LYS A 300 16.43 21.43 8.20
CA LYS A 300 16.85 20.86 9.48
C LYS A 300 17.43 21.89 10.45
N LYS A 301 18.16 22.88 9.94
CA LYS A 301 18.91 23.85 10.75
C LYS A 301 18.07 25.06 11.15
N THR A 302 17.28 25.57 10.22
CA THR A 302 16.58 26.85 10.35
C THR A 302 15.08 26.70 10.55
N GLY A 303 14.57 25.47 10.42
CA GLY A 303 13.14 25.20 10.37
C GLY A 303 12.54 25.54 9.00
N MET A 304 11.24 25.37 8.89
CA MET A 304 10.50 25.59 7.65
C MET A 304 10.42 27.09 7.32
N THR A 305 10.83 27.45 6.09
CA THR A 305 10.66 28.82 5.59
C THR A 305 9.21 29.13 5.22
N SER A 306 8.88 30.41 5.06
CA SER A 306 7.55 30.84 4.60
C SER A 306 7.21 30.30 3.22
N GLY A 307 8.20 30.15 2.34
CA GLY A 307 8.03 29.55 1.01
C GLY A 307 7.63 28.07 1.09
N THR A 308 8.32 27.31 1.93
CA THR A 308 7.98 25.89 2.16
C THR A 308 6.67 25.73 2.90
N ASP A 309 6.34 26.59 3.88
CA ASP A 309 5.02 26.57 4.53
C ASP A 309 3.88 26.80 3.53
N ALA A 310 4.05 27.78 2.64
CA ALA A 310 3.07 28.08 1.59
C ALA A 310 2.96 26.95 0.55
N ALA A 311 4.06 26.24 0.24
CA ALA A 311 4.08 25.15 -0.72
C ALA A 311 3.43 23.85 -0.19
N GLY A 312 3.30 23.68 1.13
CA GLY A 312 2.70 22.46 1.72
C GLY A 312 3.50 21.85 2.89
N GLY A 313 4.55 22.52 3.35
CA GLY A 313 5.21 22.23 4.64
C GLY A 313 6.36 21.24 4.60
N GLY A 314 6.89 20.84 3.45
CA GLY A 314 8.08 19.99 3.37
C GLY A 314 7.85 18.67 2.63
N HIS A 315 8.88 17.85 2.57
CA HIS A 315 8.92 16.65 1.72
C HIS A 315 8.77 15.30 2.49
N ALA A 316 8.57 15.34 3.78
CA ALA A 316 8.50 14.11 4.60
C ALA A 316 7.05 13.62 4.74
N HIS A 317 6.55 12.94 3.71
CA HIS A 317 5.17 12.44 3.65
C HIS A 317 5.07 11.02 4.19
N THR A 318 4.04 10.79 5.03
CA THR A 318 3.69 9.51 5.63
C THR A 318 2.18 9.34 5.67
N GLY A 319 1.70 8.11 5.77
CA GLY A 319 0.29 7.79 5.73
C GLY A 319 -0.39 8.30 4.47
N MET A 320 -1.25 7.52 3.88
CA MET A 320 -2.02 7.94 2.71
C MET A 320 -3.41 7.36 2.74
N MET A 321 -4.39 8.19 2.46
CA MET A 321 -5.79 7.81 2.36
C MET A 321 -6.43 8.53 1.17
N ILE A 322 -7.14 7.79 0.33
CA ILE A 322 -8.15 8.38 -0.56
C ILE A 322 -9.49 8.25 0.16
N TYR A 323 -10.05 9.37 0.59
CA TYR A 323 -11.26 9.34 1.41
C TYR A 323 -12.47 8.84 0.62
N LEU A 324 -12.99 7.67 1.00
CA LEU A 324 -14.19 7.04 0.44
C LEU A 324 -15.17 6.62 1.56
N GLY A 325 -15.06 7.26 2.72
CA GLY A 325 -16.01 7.11 3.82
C GLY A 325 -17.34 7.84 3.56
N ASP A 326 -18.23 7.81 4.54
CA ASP A 326 -19.58 8.39 4.47
C ASP A 326 -19.89 9.42 5.56
N ASN A 327 -18.89 9.79 6.37
CA ASN A 327 -19.03 10.82 7.40
C ASN A 327 -18.69 12.23 6.90
N TRP A 328 -17.60 12.39 6.14
CA TRP A 328 -17.18 13.70 5.64
C TRP A 328 -18.05 14.15 4.44
N PRO A 329 -18.22 15.47 4.22
CA PRO A 329 -18.97 15.99 3.07
C PRO A 329 -18.44 15.49 1.72
N ASP A 330 -19.34 15.40 0.75
CA ASP A 330 -19.07 14.87 -0.60
C ASP A 330 -17.90 15.55 -1.31
N LYS A 331 -17.66 16.82 -1.06
CA LYS A 331 -16.52 17.55 -1.65
C LYS A 331 -15.15 16.98 -1.26
N TYR A 332 -15.08 16.16 -0.22
CA TYR A 332 -13.84 15.49 0.21
C TYR A 332 -13.74 14.04 -0.29
N ARG A 333 -14.86 13.48 -0.79
CA ARG A 333 -14.84 12.12 -1.34
C ARG A 333 -13.98 12.04 -2.60
N GLY A 334 -13.13 11.03 -2.69
CA GLY A 334 -12.17 10.85 -3.77
C GLY A 334 -10.93 11.73 -3.68
N ARG A 335 -10.83 12.61 -2.66
CA ARG A 335 -9.60 13.36 -2.42
C ARG A 335 -8.58 12.50 -1.69
N LEU A 336 -7.31 12.76 -1.99
CA LEU A 336 -6.17 12.10 -1.36
C LEU A 336 -5.67 12.97 -0.21
N PHE A 337 -5.35 12.33 0.91
CA PHE A 337 -4.78 12.95 2.10
C PHE A 337 -3.48 12.24 2.47
N THR A 338 -2.49 13.01 2.89
CA THR A 338 -1.22 12.50 3.41
C THR A 338 -0.72 13.37 4.56
N LEU A 339 -0.05 12.76 5.52
CA LEU A 339 0.55 13.45 6.65
C LEU A 339 1.94 13.95 6.26
N ASN A 340 2.39 15.03 6.89
CA ASN A 340 3.67 15.65 6.63
C ASN A 340 4.38 15.96 7.95
N PHE A 341 5.49 15.25 8.20
CA PHE A 341 6.26 15.38 9.44
C PHE A 341 6.84 16.77 9.65
N HIS A 342 7.44 17.35 8.58
CA HIS A 342 8.07 18.66 8.65
C HIS A 342 7.02 19.75 8.85
N GLY A 343 5.92 19.66 8.11
CA GLY A 343 4.86 20.66 8.10
C GLY A 343 3.88 20.52 9.24
N LEU A 344 3.97 19.49 10.07
CA LEU A 344 3.03 19.23 11.18
C LEU A 344 1.58 19.35 10.72
N ARG A 345 1.24 18.66 9.60
CA ARG A 345 -0.04 18.84 8.91
C ARG A 345 -0.53 17.60 8.17
N MET A 346 -1.75 17.69 7.70
CA MET A 346 -2.34 16.81 6.71
C MET A 346 -2.53 17.59 5.42
N ASN A 347 -1.75 17.26 4.39
CA ASN A 347 -1.91 17.79 3.04
C ASN A 347 -3.10 17.14 2.33
N GLN A 348 -3.67 17.83 1.36
CA GLN A 348 -4.80 17.38 0.57
C GLN A 348 -4.54 17.55 -0.92
N GLU A 349 -4.84 16.52 -1.70
CA GLU A 349 -4.71 16.49 -3.15
C GLU A 349 -6.04 16.23 -3.84
N THR A 350 -6.19 16.78 -5.05
CA THR A 350 -7.23 16.37 -5.99
C THR A 350 -6.62 15.63 -7.16
N LEU A 351 -7.23 14.49 -7.52
CA LEU A 351 -6.77 13.65 -8.61
C LEU A 351 -7.56 13.95 -9.89
N HIS A 352 -6.87 14.27 -10.96
CA HIS A 352 -7.48 14.62 -12.25
C HIS A 352 -6.93 13.74 -13.35
N ARG A 353 -7.78 13.42 -14.34
CA ARG A 353 -7.32 12.74 -15.56
C ARG A 353 -6.44 13.68 -16.38
N LYS A 354 -5.27 13.16 -16.83
CA LYS A 354 -4.35 13.88 -17.70
C LYS A 354 -3.66 12.89 -18.64
N GLY A 355 -3.78 13.13 -19.95
CA GLY A 355 -3.21 12.21 -20.93
C GLY A 355 -3.72 10.77 -20.75
N ALA A 356 -2.82 9.82 -20.72
CA ALA A 356 -3.14 8.42 -20.50
C ALA A 356 -3.39 8.08 -19.01
N GLY A 357 -2.97 8.93 -18.08
CA GLY A 357 -3.02 8.66 -16.62
C GLY A 357 -3.70 9.76 -15.82
N TYR A 358 -3.02 10.22 -14.77
CA TYR A 358 -3.50 11.18 -13.80
C TYR A 358 -2.51 12.31 -13.54
N VAL A 359 -3.00 13.40 -12.92
CA VAL A 359 -2.22 14.45 -12.27
C VAL A 359 -2.82 14.74 -10.90
N GLY A 360 -1.97 14.82 -9.87
CA GLY A 360 -2.31 15.32 -8.55
C GLY A 360 -2.12 16.83 -8.48
N LYS A 361 -3.10 17.53 -7.92
CA LYS A 361 -3.05 18.98 -7.71
C LYS A 361 -3.23 19.30 -6.24
N HIS A 362 -2.39 20.17 -5.72
CA HIS A 362 -2.49 20.64 -4.34
C HIS A 362 -3.84 21.31 -4.07
N ALA A 363 -4.44 20.99 -2.95
CA ALA A 363 -5.61 21.66 -2.39
C ALA A 363 -5.24 22.21 -1.01
N PRO A 364 -6.04 23.10 -0.42
CA PRO A 364 -5.73 23.64 0.91
C PRO A 364 -5.47 22.55 1.93
N ASP A 365 -4.41 22.69 2.73
CA ASP A 365 -4.07 21.76 3.81
C ASP A 365 -5.29 21.53 4.71
N PHE A 366 -5.55 20.26 5.01
CA PHE A 366 -6.77 19.90 5.73
C PHE A 366 -6.65 20.06 7.25
N MET A 367 -5.50 19.70 7.80
CA MET A 367 -5.22 19.80 9.24
C MET A 367 -3.85 20.43 9.44
N LYS A 368 -3.71 21.30 10.42
CA LYS A 368 -2.43 21.81 10.92
C LYS A 368 -2.40 21.73 12.45
N THR A 369 -1.22 21.50 13.01
CA THR A 369 -1.03 21.56 14.46
C THR A 369 0.16 22.43 14.84
N LYS A 370 0.10 23.01 16.05
CA LYS A 370 1.22 23.73 16.69
C LYS A 370 2.02 22.85 17.64
N ASP A 371 1.62 21.58 17.80
CA ASP A 371 2.35 20.62 18.61
C ASP A 371 3.61 20.17 17.86
N LYS A 372 4.78 20.55 18.39
CA LYS A 372 6.08 20.19 17.81
C LYS A 372 6.40 18.69 17.91
N TRP A 373 5.68 17.96 18.75
CA TRP A 373 5.81 16.52 18.92
C TRP A 373 4.96 15.72 17.93
N PHE A 374 4.05 16.36 17.22
CA PHE A 374 3.20 15.66 16.25
C PHE A 374 4.04 15.04 15.13
N ARG A 375 3.98 13.73 15.00
CA ARG A 375 4.57 12.94 13.91
C ARG A 375 3.51 12.00 13.36
N GLY A 376 2.58 12.58 12.60
CA GLY A 376 1.52 11.79 11.97
C GLY A 376 2.11 10.72 11.05
N ILE A 377 1.81 9.45 11.28
CA ILE A 377 2.46 8.31 10.59
C ILE A 377 1.52 7.52 9.69
N GLU A 378 0.26 7.35 10.07
CA GLU A 378 -0.74 6.65 9.27
C GLU A 378 -2.12 7.30 9.46
N LEU A 379 -3.01 7.18 8.47
CA LEU A 379 -4.39 7.63 8.54
C LEU A 379 -5.32 6.69 7.77
N SER A 380 -6.53 6.50 8.30
CA SER A 380 -7.55 5.64 7.71
C SER A 380 -8.94 6.06 8.19
N TYR A 381 -9.96 5.85 7.38
CA TYR A 381 -11.35 5.97 7.85
C TYR A 381 -11.85 4.63 8.40
N GLY A 382 -12.70 4.72 9.42
CA GLY A 382 -13.24 3.57 10.14
C GLY A 382 -14.68 3.19 9.72
N PRO A 383 -15.31 2.28 10.49
CA PRO A 383 -16.66 1.78 10.22
C PRO A 383 -17.73 2.88 10.22
N ASP A 384 -17.52 3.97 10.92
CA ASP A 384 -18.43 5.13 11.01
C ASP A 384 -18.09 6.26 10.01
N GLY A 385 -17.13 6.01 9.11
CA GLY A 385 -16.66 6.97 8.11
C GLY A 385 -15.79 8.09 8.66
N GLY A 386 -15.58 8.18 9.98
CA GLY A 386 -14.65 9.10 10.63
C GLY A 386 -13.21 8.70 10.30
N VAL A 387 -12.30 9.68 10.25
CA VAL A 387 -10.88 9.45 9.94
C VAL A 387 -10.08 9.39 11.22
N TYR A 388 -9.24 8.37 11.33
CA TYR A 388 -8.31 8.18 12.43
C TYR A 388 -6.90 8.50 11.95
N VAL A 389 -6.15 9.23 12.78
CA VAL A 389 -4.77 9.66 12.52
C VAL A 389 -3.90 9.15 13.65
N LEU A 390 -2.90 8.34 13.30
CA LEU A 390 -1.87 7.92 14.24
C LEU A 390 -0.80 8.99 14.33
N ASP A 391 -0.47 9.38 15.55
CA ASP A 391 0.62 10.27 15.91
C ASP A 391 1.69 9.47 16.67
N TRP A 392 2.84 9.26 16.03
CA TRP A 392 4.01 8.64 16.63
C TRP A 392 4.46 9.42 17.88
N SER A 393 4.21 10.74 17.90
CA SER A 393 4.47 11.65 19.02
C SER A 393 5.93 11.62 19.48
N ASP A 394 6.83 12.12 18.65
CA ASP A 394 8.25 12.26 18.91
C ASP A 394 8.74 13.63 18.45
N ILE A 395 9.81 14.17 19.02
CA ILE A 395 10.37 15.43 18.53
C ILE A 395 11.36 15.19 17.42
N GLY A 396 12.01 14.05 17.41
CA GLY A 396 12.94 13.62 16.39
C GLY A 396 12.26 13.19 15.10
N GLU A 397 13.08 12.99 14.08
CA GLU A 397 12.72 12.47 12.79
C GLU A 397 13.60 11.26 12.43
N CYS A 398 13.38 10.71 11.24
CA CYS A 398 14.06 9.51 10.78
C CYS A 398 15.60 9.61 10.62
N HIS A 399 16.19 10.80 10.63
CA HIS A 399 17.63 11.03 10.43
C HIS A 399 18.34 11.61 11.65
N GLU A 400 17.66 11.80 12.75
CA GLU A 400 18.21 12.42 13.94
C GLU A 400 18.80 11.41 14.90
N ASN A 401 19.75 11.87 15.72
CA ASN A 401 20.45 11.06 16.71
C ASN A 401 20.14 11.54 18.13
N ASP A 402 18.98 12.18 18.31
CA ASP A 402 18.51 12.77 19.56
C ASP A 402 17.72 11.81 20.44
N GLY A 403 17.69 10.54 20.06
CA GLY A 403 16.99 9.49 20.78
C GLY A 403 15.55 9.27 20.32
N ILE A 404 14.87 8.34 20.98
CA ILE A 404 13.48 7.95 20.70
C ILE A 404 12.67 8.04 22.00
N HIS A 405 11.48 8.65 21.92
CA HIS A 405 10.55 8.75 23.05
C HIS A 405 9.49 7.66 22.99
N ARG A 406 9.78 6.48 23.52
CA ARG A 406 8.96 5.25 23.39
C ARG A 406 7.71 5.19 24.26
N THR A 407 7.46 6.19 25.10
CA THR A 407 6.34 6.19 26.05
C THR A 407 5.23 7.17 25.68
N SER A 408 5.31 7.83 24.53
CA SER A 408 4.27 8.67 23.93
C SER A 408 3.62 8.01 22.72
N GLY A 409 2.45 8.50 22.33
CA GLY A 409 1.72 8.07 21.16
C GLY A 409 0.24 8.41 21.28
N ARG A 410 -0.39 8.83 20.18
CA ARG A 410 -1.78 9.31 20.19
C ARG A 410 -2.54 8.87 18.95
N ILE A 411 -3.84 8.81 19.10
CA ILE A 411 -4.77 8.56 18.00
C ILE A 411 -5.82 9.66 18.03
N TYR A 412 -5.89 10.45 16.96
CA TYR A 412 -6.92 11.45 16.79
C TYR A 412 -8.01 10.92 15.85
N LYS A 413 -9.28 11.24 16.18
CA LYS A 413 -10.43 10.94 15.33
C LYS A 413 -10.99 12.24 14.78
N ILE A 414 -11.16 12.35 13.47
CA ILE A 414 -11.66 13.54 12.78
C ILE A 414 -13.00 13.21 12.13
N THR A 415 -14.06 13.95 12.53
CA THR A 415 -15.42 13.72 12.07
C THR A 415 -16.06 15.03 11.59
N HIS A 416 -17.07 14.92 10.74
CA HIS A 416 -17.94 16.04 10.38
C HIS A 416 -19.35 15.79 10.90
N GLY A 417 -19.79 16.62 11.85
CA GLY A 417 -21.04 16.38 12.57
C GLY A 417 -21.00 15.13 13.46
N LYS A 418 -22.16 14.51 13.67
CA LYS A 418 -22.30 13.31 14.51
C LYS A 418 -21.93 12.06 13.69
N THR A 419 -21.14 11.17 14.29
CA THR A 419 -20.95 9.82 13.77
C THR A 419 -22.16 8.93 14.08
N ARG A 420 -22.36 7.91 13.24
CA ARG A 420 -23.34 6.86 13.53
C ARG A 420 -22.60 5.68 14.16
N PRO A 421 -22.81 5.42 15.46
CA PRO A 421 -22.21 4.22 16.07
C PRO A 421 -22.77 2.97 15.39
N HIS A 422 -21.90 2.08 14.96
CA HIS A 422 -22.31 0.80 14.39
C HIS A 422 -21.91 -0.32 15.35
N LYS A 423 -22.91 -1.00 15.93
CA LYS A 423 -22.70 -2.33 16.54
C LYS A 423 -22.54 -3.32 15.40
N LEU A 424 -21.35 -3.41 14.84
CA LEU A 424 -21.05 -4.26 13.70
C LEU A 424 -20.31 -5.53 14.14
N ASN A 425 -20.73 -6.65 13.58
CA ASN A 425 -19.89 -7.84 13.51
C ASN A 425 -20.09 -8.46 12.13
N LEU A 426 -19.31 -7.98 11.16
CA LEU A 426 -19.42 -8.44 9.77
C LEU A 426 -19.10 -9.92 9.63
N ALA A 427 -18.30 -10.50 10.52
CA ALA A 427 -17.98 -11.92 10.49
C ALA A 427 -19.22 -12.82 10.73
N LYS A 428 -20.27 -12.31 11.41
CA LYS A 428 -21.53 -13.02 11.65
C LYS A 428 -22.53 -12.93 10.50
N LEU A 429 -22.32 -12.02 9.54
CA LEU A 429 -23.20 -11.90 8.39
C LEU A 429 -23.03 -13.09 7.45
N SER A 430 -24.12 -13.52 6.80
CA SER A 430 -24.06 -14.49 5.70
C SER A 430 -23.31 -13.95 4.49
N SER A 431 -22.86 -14.81 3.57
CA SER A 431 -22.16 -14.35 2.37
C SER A 431 -23.05 -13.47 1.46
N PRO A 432 -24.36 -13.73 1.29
CA PRO A 432 -25.27 -12.80 0.61
C PRO A 432 -25.39 -11.44 1.30
N GLU A 433 -25.40 -11.38 2.64
CA GLU A 433 -25.42 -10.09 3.37
C GLU A 433 -24.11 -9.32 3.17
N LEU A 434 -22.96 -10.00 3.20
CA LEU A 434 -21.66 -9.40 2.87
C LEU A 434 -21.62 -8.90 1.42
N ALA A 435 -22.21 -9.64 0.47
CA ALA A 435 -22.29 -9.23 -0.93
C ALA A 435 -23.11 -7.93 -1.12
N LYS A 436 -24.19 -7.74 -0.35
CA LYS A 436 -24.99 -6.51 -0.35
C LYS A 436 -24.19 -5.29 0.08
N LEU A 437 -23.19 -5.47 0.96
CA LEU A 437 -22.32 -4.37 1.40
C LEU A 437 -21.40 -3.83 0.29
N GLN A 438 -21.26 -4.51 -0.86
CA GLN A 438 -20.56 -3.97 -2.03
C GLN A 438 -21.26 -2.73 -2.63
N GLY A 439 -22.53 -2.49 -2.28
CA GLY A 439 -23.28 -1.26 -2.58
C GLY A 439 -23.12 -0.15 -1.54
N SER A 440 -22.39 -0.37 -0.45
CA SER A 440 -22.22 0.63 0.61
C SER A 440 -21.52 1.88 0.13
N ARG A 441 -21.92 3.05 0.69
CA ARG A 441 -21.22 4.29 0.47
C ARG A 441 -19.89 4.35 1.22
N ASN A 442 -19.79 3.72 2.40
CA ASN A 442 -18.55 3.60 3.16
C ASN A 442 -17.67 2.46 2.59
N GLU A 443 -16.57 2.82 1.97
CA GLU A 443 -15.64 1.86 1.37
C GLU A 443 -14.99 0.94 2.41
N TRP A 444 -14.94 1.33 3.69
CA TRP A 444 -14.52 0.43 4.76
C TRP A 444 -15.39 -0.83 4.80
N LEU A 445 -16.73 -0.68 4.75
CA LEU A 445 -17.66 -1.82 4.71
C LEU A 445 -17.46 -2.67 3.45
N VAL A 446 -17.21 -2.03 2.31
CA VAL A 446 -16.96 -2.69 1.02
C VAL A 446 -15.69 -3.53 1.09
N ARG A 447 -14.59 -2.97 1.58
CA ARG A 447 -13.28 -3.65 1.67
C ARG A 447 -13.33 -4.80 2.66
N GLN A 448 -13.88 -4.60 3.86
CA GLN A 448 -14.01 -5.63 4.89
C GLN A 448 -14.92 -6.78 4.43
N SER A 449 -16.08 -6.49 3.84
CA SER A 449 -16.98 -7.55 3.35
C SER A 449 -16.36 -8.34 2.19
N ARG A 450 -15.63 -7.70 1.27
CA ARG A 450 -14.92 -8.39 0.18
C ARG A 450 -13.83 -9.31 0.71
N GLN A 451 -13.06 -8.86 1.69
CA GLN A 451 -12.01 -9.65 2.32
C GLN A 451 -12.59 -10.88 3.04
N LEU A 452 -13.73 -10.73 3.77
CA LEU A 452 -14.44 -11.85 4.38
C LEU A 452 -14.97 -12.83 3.33
N LEU A 453 -15.52 -12.35 2.23
CA LEU A 453 -15.97 -13.20 1.11
C LEU A 453 -14.79 -13.99 0.52
N GLN A 454 -13.63 -13.37 0.36
CA GLN A 454 -12.42 -14.06 -0.10
C GLN A 454 -11.96 -15.16 0.88
N ALA A 455 -11.94 -14.86 2.18
CA ALA A 455 -11.58 -15.84 3.21
C ALA A 455 -12.55 -17.04 3.22
N ARG A 456 -13.85 -16.80 3.04
CA ARG A 456 -14.86 -17.86 2.90
C ARG A 456 -14.67 -18.70 1.64
N ALA A 457 -14.26 -18.07 0.53
CA ALA A 457 -13.96 -18.80 -0.70
C ALA A 457 -12.75 -19.73 -0.54
N ALA A 458 -11.81 -19.39 0.33
CA ALA A 458 -10.68 -20.27 0.64
C ALA A 458 -11.08 -21.55 1.42
N THR A 459 -12.30 -21.60 1.98
CA THR A 459 -12.85 -22.74 2.75
C THR A 459 -14.13 -23.33 2.12
N ASP A 460 -14.44 -22.95 0.87
CA ASP A 460 -15.63 -23.41 0.12
C ASP A 460 -16.94 -23.27 0.91
N HIS A 461 -17.14 -22.10 1.51
CA HIS A 461 -18.33 -21.85 2.33
C HIS A 461 -19.63 -21.99 1.52
N LYS A 462 -20.58 -22.76 2.04
CA LYS A 462 -21.78 -23.25 1.33
C LYS A 462 -22.72 -22.18 0.74
N ASP A 463 -22.74 -20.95 1.29
CA ASP A 463 -23.64 -19.86 0.87
C ASP A 463 -23.00 -18.90 -0.18
N LEU A 464 -21.81 -19.22 -0.66
CA LEU A 464 -21.12 -18.39 -1.67
C LEU A 464 -21.82 -18.37 -3.03
N ALA A 465 -22.54 -19.44 -3.39
CA ALA A 465 -23.27 -19.49 -4.66
C ALA A 465 -24.34 -18.40 -4.74
N GLU A 466 -25.10 -18.18 -3.67
CA GLU A 466 -26.10 -17.12 -3.58
C GLU A 466 -25.47 -15.72 -3.61
N ALA A 467 -24.36 -15.53 -2.87
CA ALA A 467 -23.60 -14.28 -2.90
C ALA A 467 -23.10 -13.95 -4.31
N ARG A 468 -22.53 -14.91 -5.04
CA ARG A 468 -22.09 -14.75 -6.43
C ARG A 468 -23.24 -14.39 -7.37
N ALA A 469 -24.40 -15.03 -7.23
CA ALA A 469 -25.59 -14.71 -8.02
C ALA A 469 -26.05 -13.25 -7.79
N PHE A 470 -26.09 -12.82 -6.51
CA PHE A 470 -26.40 -11.44 -6.15
C PHE A 470 -25.40 -10.44 -6.78
N LEU A 471 -24.10 -10.72 -6.67
CA LEU A 471 -23.04 -9.86 -7.21
C LEU A 471 -23.11 -9.77 -8.73
N LEU A 472 -23.38 -10.88 -9.42
CA LEU A 472 -23.55 -10.90 -10.88
C LEU A 472 -24.75 -10.07 -11.30
N ASN A 473 -25.89 -10.21 -10.63
CA ASN A 473 -27.06 -9.38 -10.87
C ASN A 473 -26.77 -7.90 -10.63
N THR A 474 -26.08 -7.56 -9.53
CA THR A 474 -25.66 -6.19 -9.23
C THR A 474 -24.79 -5.62 -10.36
N TYR A 475 -23.81 -6.38 -10.85
CA TYR A 475 -22.96 -5.97 -11.96
C TYR A 475 -23.78 -5.67 -13.22
N GLN A 476 -24.76 -6.52 -13.55
CA GLN A 476 -25.57 -6.42 -14.76
C GLN A 476 -26.58 -5.27 -14.73
N THR A 477 -27.09 -4.93 -13.54
CA THR A 477 -28.19 -3.97 -13.40
C THR A 477 -27.76 -2.55 -13.02
N THR A 478 -26.53 -2.38 -12.47
CA THR A 478 -26.07 -1.07 -12.03
C THR A 478 -25.53 -0.19 -13.16
N SER A 479 -25.94 1.08 -13.17
CA SER A 479 -25.32 2.12 -14.00
C SER A 479 -24.04 2.72 -13.38
N SER A 480 -23.83 2.53 -12.09
CA SER A 480 -22.66 3.04 -11.36
C SER A 480 -21.41 2.23 -11.67
N THR A 481 -20.41 2.86 -12.26
CA THR A 481 -19.11 2.21 -12.53
C THR A 481 -18.43 1.71 -11.25
N PRO A 482 -18.32 2.50 -10.15
CA PRO A 482 -17.75 1.99 -8.89
C PRO A 482 -18.50 0.76 -8.35
N THR A 483 -19.84 0.76 -8.37
CA THR A 483 -20.64 -0.39 -7.90
C THR A 483 -20.41 -1.63 -8.77
N ALA A 484 -20.34 -1.46 -10.08
CA ALA A 484 -20.03 -2.58 -11.00
C ALA A 484 -18.62 -3.15 -10.75
N LEU A 485 -17.63 -2.28 -10.54
CA LEU A 485 -16.26 -2.71 -10.20
C LEU A 485 -16.20 -3.48 -8.88
N ARG A 486 -16.87 -2.99 -7.84
CA ARG A 486 -16.93 -3.68 -6.53
C ARG A 486 -17.57 -5.07 -6.65
N ALA A 487 -18.66 -5.19 -7.44
CA ALA A 487 -19.26 -6.49 -7.73
C ALA A 487 -18.29 -7.40 -8.51
N MET A 488 -17.61 -6.87 -9.53
CA MET A 488 -16.59 -7.58 -10.30
C MET A 488 -15.42 -8.08 -9.43
N TRP A 489 -14.91 -7.22 -8.54
CA TRP A 489 -13.83 -7.61 -7.61
C TRP A 489 -14.29 -8.67 -6.61
N ALA A 490 -15.49 -8.53 -6.04
CA ALA A 490 -16.03 -9.53 -5.11
C ALA A 490 -16.29 -10.86 -5.81
N LEU A 491 -16.79 -10.87 -7.05
CA LEU A 491 -16.88 -12.06 -7.89
C LEU A 491 -15.49 -12.68 -8.15
N HIS A 492 -14.49 -11.86 -8.46
CA HIS A 492 -13.12 -12.34 -8.70
C HIS A 492 -12.54 -13.05 -7.48
N VAL A 493 -12.54 -12.40 -6.32
CA VAL A 493 -11.93 -12.95 -5.11
C VAL A 493 -12.66 -14.18 -4.56
N THR A 494 -13.92 -14.36 -4.94
CA THR A 494 -14.72 -15.57 -4.59
C THR A 494 -14.60 -16.67 -5.64
N GLY A 495 -13.83 -16.51 -6.72
CA GLY A 495 -13.72 -17.49 -7.79
C GLY A 495 -14.95 -17.57 -8.70
N GLY A 496 -15.83 -16.56 -8.67
CA GLY A 496 -17.06 -16.51 -9.45
C GLY A 496 -16.90 -15.99 -10.89
N LEU A 497 -15.68 -15.70 -11.36
CA LEU A 497 -15.44 -15.18 -12.71
C LEU A 497 -14.72 -16.17 -13.61
N GLU A 498 -15.31 -16.46 -14.77
CA GLU A 498 -14.67 -17.20 -15.83
C GLU A 498 -13.85 -16.28 -16.75
N LYS A 499 -12.74 -16.80 -17.31
CA LYS A 499 -11.91 -16.05 -18.27
C LYS A 499 -12.69 -15.60 -19.51
N LYS A 500 -13.69 -16.38 -19.94
CA LYS A 500 -14.58 -16.03 -21.05
C LYS A 500 -15.40 -14.78 -20.72
N TRP A 501 -16.02 -14.75 -19.55
CA TRP A 501 -16.78 -13.59 -19.08
C TRP A 501 -15.89 -12.34 -19.00
N LEU A 502 -14.68 -12.45 -18.44
CA LEU A 502 -13.73 -11.35 -18.39
C LEU A 502 -13.35 -10.83 -19.79
N LEU A 503 -13.20 -11.73 -20.75
CA LEU A 503 -12.92 -11.35 -22.14
C LEU A 503 -14.08 -10.55 -22.75
N GLU A 504 -15.32 -10.89 -22.46
CA GLU A 504 -16.50 -10.14 -22.86
C GLU A 504 -16.49 -8.73 -22.26
N GLN A 505 -16.08 -8.56 -20.98
CA GLN A 505 -16.00 -7.25 -20.32
C GLN A 505 -14.95 -6.31 -20.95
N THR A 506 -14.04 -6.80 -21.76
CA THR A 506 -13.14 -5.92 -22.55
C THR A 506 -13.89 -5.12 -23.64
N HIS A 507 -15.18 -5.34 -23.82
CA HIS A 507 -16.06 -4.58 -24.73
C HIS A 507 -16.99 -3.60 -23.99
N ASP A 508 -16.95 -3.59 -22.64
CA ASP A 508 -17.81 -2.69 -21.83
C ASP A 508 -17.56 -1.22 -22.23
N PRO A 509 -18.61 -0.39 -22.36
CA PRO A 509 -18.43 1.03 -22.70
C PRO A 509 -17.65 1.80 -21.62
N ARG A 510 -17.68 1.36 -20.36
CA ARG A 510 -17.01 1.99 -19.23
C ARG A 510 -15.51 1.67 -19.26
N GLU A 511 -14.67 2.69 -19.36
CA GLU A 511 -13.20 2.57 -19.41
C GLU A 511 -12.64 1.71 -18.27
N HIS A 512 -13.04 1.99 -17.04
CA HIS A 512 -12.49 1.31 -15.86
C HIS A 512 -12.86 -0.19 -15.80
N ILE A 513 -14.02 -0.58 -16.34
CA ILE A 513 -14.38 -2.00 -16.49
C ILE A 513 -13.42 -2.69 -17.47
N ARG A 514 -13.13 -2.06 -18.61
CA ARG A 514 -12.16 -2.61 -19.58
C ARG A 514 -10.76 -2.74 -18.98
N VAL A 515 -10.31 -1.72 -18.23
CA VAL A 515 -9.03 -1.74 -17.49
C VAL A 515 -8.96 -2.93 -16.55
N TRP A 516 -10.00 -3.12 -15.73
CA TRP A 516 -10.03 -4.23 -14.78
C TRP A 516 -10.19 -5.59 -15.43
N ALA A 517 -10.92 -5.68 -16.55
CA ALA A 517 -10.97 -6.91 -17.33
C ALA A 517 -9.57 -7.33 -17.83
N ILE A 518 -8.75 -6.37 -18.31
CA ILE A 518 -7.36 -6.63 -18.71
C ILE A 518 -6.52 -7.05 -17.51
N LYS A 519 -6.60 -6.34 -16.39
CA LYS A 519 -5.86 -6.66 -15.14
C LYS A 519 -6.16 -8.09 -14.68
N LEU A 520 -7.44 -8.45 -14.58
CA LEU A 520 -7.87 -9.77 -14.11
C LEU A 520 -7.54 -10.90 -15.09
N LEU A 521 -7.56 -10.65 -16.40
CA LEU A 521 -7.11 -11.61 -17.41
C LEU A 521 -5.59 -11.89 -17.32
N ASN A 522 -4.82 -10.96 -16.77
CA ASN A 522 -3.37 -11.06 -16.54
C ASN A 522 -3.02 -11.50 -15.12
N ASP A 523 -3.98 -11.63 -14.20
CA ASP A 523 -3.70 -11.80 -12.77
C ASP A 523 -3.01 -13.13 -12.43
N SER A 524 -3.33 -14.20 -13.16
CA SER A 524 -2.67 -15.51 -12.96
C SER A 524 -1.36 -15.68 -13.75
N GLY A 525 -0.97 -14.69 -14.56
CA GLY A 525 0.22 -14.74 -15.43
C GLY A 525 -0.06 -14.22 -16.84
N ALA A 526 0.60 -14.76 -17.86
CA ALA A 526 0.40 -14.34 -19.24
C ALA A 526 -1.04 -14.60 -19.72
N PRO A 527 -1.65 -13.65 -20.49
CA PRO A 527 -2.99 -13.82 -21.01
C PRO A 527 -3.07 -14.96 -22.05
N SER A 528 -4.25 -15.54 -22.20
CA SER A 528 -4.52 -16.55 -23.21
C SER A 528 -4.32 -15.99 -24.64
N LYS A 529 -4.20 -16.87 -25.64
CA LYS A 529 -4.10 -16.45 -27.05
C LYS A 529 -5.31 -15.59 -27.46
N ALA A 530 -6.52 -15.96 -27.03
CA ALA A 530 -7.75 -15.20 -27.33
C ALA A 530 -7.73 -13.80 -26.69
N ALA A 531 -7.32 -13.70 -25.42
CA ALA A 531 -7.18 -12.42 -24.72
C ALA A 531 -6.11 -11.54 -25.40
N LEU A 532 -4.95 -12.09 -25.74
CA LEU A 532 -3.90 -11.34 -26.43
C LEU A 532 -4.37 -10.80 -27.80
N LYS A 533 -5.07 -11.62 -28.60
CA LYS A 533 -5.67 -11.17 -29.86
C LYS A 533 -6.63 -10.00 -29.65
N ARG A 534 -7.46 -10.07 -28.61
CA ARG A 534 -8.35 -8.96 -28.23
C ARG A 534 -7.57 -7.72 -27.80
N PHE A 535 -6.52 -7.86 -26.98
CA PHE A 535 -5.67 -6.77 -26.52
C PHE A 535 -4.97 -6.05 -27.66
N VAL A 536 -4.48 -6.77 -28.65
CA VAL A 536 -3.91 -6.21 -29.88
C VAL A 536 -4.96 -5.37 -30.66
N LYS A 537 -6.22 -5.86 -30.75
CA LYS A 537 -7.30 -5.07 -31.34
C LYS A 537 -7.57 -3.79 -30.52
N MET A 538 -7.68 -3.90 -29.19
CA MET A 538 -7.90 -2.74 -28.31
C MET A 538 -6.77 -1.72 -28.41
N ALA A 539 -5.50 -2.16 -28.45
CA ALA A 539 -4.36 -1.27 -28.64
C ALA A 539 -4.44 -0.42 -29.92
N ARG A 540 -5.12 -0.91 -30.96
CA ARG A 540 -5.34 -0.17 -32.22
C ARG A 540 -6.57 0.74 -32.19
N THR A 541 -7.59 0.42 -31.42
CA THR A 541 -8.93 1.02 -31.57
C THR A 541 -9.48 1.68 -30.32
N ASP A 542 -8.96 1.38 -29.12
CA ASP A 542 -9.44 1.96 -27.87
C ASP A 542 -8.82 3.35 -27.67
N THR A 543 -9.66 4.35 -27.43
CA THR A 543 -9.23 5.73 -27.25
C THR A 543 -8.97 6.12 -25.80
N ALA A 544 -9.26 5.22 -24.86
CA ALA A 544 -9.11 5.49 -23.44
C ALA A 544 -7.65 5.31 -22.98
N GLY A 545 -7.08 6.36 -22.37
CA GLY A 545 -5.67 6.37 -21.97
C GLY A 545 -5.32 5.30 -20.94
N LEU A 546 -6.16 5.06 -19.92
CA LEU A 546 -5.91 4.02 -18.90
C LEU A 546 -5.93 2.62 -19.52
N VAL A 547 -6.76 2.38 -20.54
CA VAL A 547 -6.75 1.11 -21.29
C VAL A 547 -5.41 0.93 -22.01
N GLN A 548 -4.92 1.99 -22.66
CA GLN A 548 -3.62 1.94 -23.35
C GLN A 548 -2.46 1.71 -22.37
N LEU A 549 -2.49 2.34 -21.18
CA LEU A 549 -1.49 2.11 -20.11
C LEU A 549 -1.51 0.65 -19.63
N GLU A 550 -2.70 0.08 -19.40
CA GLU A 550 -2.81 -1.29 -18.93
C GLU A 550 -2.39 -2.32 -20.00
N LEU A 551 -2.66 -2.03 -21.27
CA LEU A 551 -2.15 -2.83 -22.40
C LEU A 551 -0.62 -2.75 -22.51
N ALA A 552 -0.02 -1.57 -22.28
CA ALA A 552 1.44 -1.41 -22.22
C ALA A 552 2.06 -2.18 -21.04
N SER A 553 1.42 -2.14 -19.88
CA SER A 553 1.77 -2.96 -18.70
C SER A 553 1.75 -4.46 -19.04
N THR A 554 0.76 -4.91 -19.79
CA THR A 554 0.61 -6.32 -20.21
C THR A 554 1.82 -6.86 -20.98
N LEU A 555 2.58 -6.00 -21.69
CA LEU A 555 3.81 -6.43 -22.38
C LEU A 555 4.77 -7.14 -21.42
N GLN A 556 4.88 -6.69 -20.17
CA GLN A 556 5.77 -7.27 -19.17
C GLN A 556 5.25 -8.62 -18.62
N ARG A 557 3.97 -8.97 -18.85
CA ARG A 557 3.40 -10.28 -18.52
C ARG A 557 3.61 -11.33 -19.62
N LEU A 558 3.98 -10.88 -20.83
CA LEU A 558 4.19 -11.76 -21.97
C LEU A 558 5.63 -12.30 -22.04
N PRO A 559 5.84 -13.55 -22.44
CA PRO A 559 7.14 -14.01 -22.91
C PRO A 559 7.65 -13.10 -24.04
N HIS A 560 8.96 -12.88 -24.12
CA HIS A 560 9.56 -11.92 -25.06
C HIS A 560 9.11 -12.13 -26.51
N ALA A 561 9.08 -13.38 -26.98
CA ALA A 561 8.66 -13.71 -28.34
C ALA A 561 7.19 -13.31 -28.67
N ARG A 562 6.34 -13.13 -27.66
CA ARG A 562 4.91 -12.80 -27.83
C ARG A 562 4.58 -11.32 -27.67
N ARG A 563 5.57 -10.45 -27.41
CA ARG A 563 5.37 -9.00 -27.17
C ARG A 563 5.15 -8.20 -28.44
N TRP A 564 5.71 -8.62 -29.55
CA TRP A 564 5.89 -7.81 -30.78
C TRP A 564 4.59 -7.32 -31.41
N GLU A 565 3.57 -8.18 -31.49
CA GLU A 565 2.29 -7.80 -32.12
C GLU A 565 1.56 -6.74 -31.28
N LEU A 566 1.49 -6.91 -29.94
CA LEU A 566 0.89 -5.93 -29.04
C LEU A 566 1.71 -4.62 -29.02
N ALA A 567 3.04 -4.72 -28.98
CA ALA A 567 3.92 -3.56 -29.04
C ALA A 567 3.71 -2.77 -30.35
N THR A 568 3.64 -3.47 -31.50
CA THR A 568 3.39 -2.84 -32.81
C THR A 568 2.05 -2.10 -32.81
N ALA A 569 1.01 -2.68 -32.24
CA ALA A 569 -0.30 -2.04 -32.14
C ALA A 569 -0.25 -0.75 -31.29
N LEU A 570 0.42 -0.80 -30.14
CA LEU A 570 0.59 0.36 -29.23
C LEU A 570 1.39 1.48 -29.89
N VAL A 571 2.55 1.19 -30.49
CA VAL A 571 3.43 2.23 -31.04
C VAL A 571 2.91 2.83 -32.38
N SER A 572 1.92 2.22 -32.99
CA SER A 572 1.27 2.75 -34.20
C SER A 572 0.26 3.87 -33.92
N GLN A 573 -0.10 4.09 -32.64
CA GLN A 573 -1.01 5.16 -32.24
C GLN A 573 -0.25 6.46 -31.94
N THR A 574 -0.89 7.61 -32.19
CA THR A 574 -0.30 8.94 -31.94
C THR A 574 -0.96 9.71 -30.81
N THR A 575 -2.17 9.33 -30.40
CA THR A 575 -2.96 10.06 -29.40
C THR A 575 -2.22 10.33 -28.11
N PHE A 576 -1.42 9.35 -27.64
CA PHE A 576 -0.62 9.47 -26.41
C PHE A 576 0.89 9.43 -26.70
N ALA A 577 1.34 9.80 -27.91
CA ALA A 577 2.75 9.74 -28.28
C ALA A 577 3.67 10.61 -27.42
N ASN A 578 3.14 11.71 -26.88
CA ASN A 578 3.84 12.65 -25.99
C ASN A 578 3.39 12.53 -24.51
N ASP A 579 2.65 11.49 -24.16
CA ASP A 579 2.28 11.22 -22.76
C ASP A 579 3.54 10.94 -21.93
N PRO A 580 3.64 11.45 -20.69
CA PRO A 580 4.85 11.25 -19.88
C PRO A 580 5.05 9.80 -19.40
N VAL A 581 4.02 8.96 -19.43
CA VAL A 581 4.05 7.61 -18.86
C VAL A 581 3.94 6.52 -19.94
N LEU A 582 2.97 6.64 -20.87
CA LEU A 582 2.69 5.57 -21.83
C LEU A 582 3.90 5.17 -22.69
N PRO A 583 4.68 6.10 -23.30
CA PRO A 583 5.89 5.74 -24.05
C PRO A 583 6.90 4.96 -23.22
N LEU A 584 7.08 5.32 -21.94
CA LEU A 584 8.00 4.66 -21.04
C LEU A 584 7.51 3.24 -20.68
N MET A 585 6.21 3.07 -20.42
CA MET A 585 5.63 1.76 -20.17
C MET A 585 5.77 0.81 -21.36
N VAL A 586 5.59 1.31 -22.58
CA VAL A 586 5.84 0.54 -23.81
C VAL A 586 7.33 0.17 -23.89
N TRP A 587 8.23 1.13 -23.64
CA TRP A 587 9.68 0.92 -23.63
C TRP A 587 10.08 -0.17 -22.63
N TYR A 588 9.63 -0.09 -21.39
CA TYR A 588 9.96 -1.09 -20.35
C TYR A 588 9.47 -2.49 -20.72
N GLY A 589 8.36 -2.56 -21.47
CA GLY A 589 7.82 -3.82 -21.96
C GLY A 589 8.61 -4.45 -23.11
N ILE A 590 9.22 -3.67 -23.99
CA ILE A 590 9.91 -4.18 -25.19
C ILE A 590 11.43 -4.29 -25.02
N ASN A 591 12.04 -3.41 -24.21
CA ASN A 591 13.49 -3.35 -24.02
C ASN A 591 14.13 -4.73 -23.77
N PRO A 592 13.64 -5.57 -22.84
CA PRO A 592 14.26 -6.89 -22.58
C PRO A 592 14.17 -7.87 -23.75
N ALA A 593 13.23 -7.67 -24.69
CA ALA A 593 13.04 -8.57 -25.84
C ALA A 593 13.91 -8.22 -27.05
N ILE A 594 14.50 -7.01 -27.08
CA ILE A 594 15.27 -6.53 -28.24
C ILE A 594 16.54 -7.38 -28.49
N PRO A 595 17.36 -7.73 -27.49
CA PRO A 595 18.55 -8.55 -27.72
C PRO A 595 18.23 -9.93 -28.28
N GLU A 596 17.07 -10.51 -27.92
CA GLU A 596 16.65 -11.83 -28.34
C GLU A 596 16.12 -11.85 -29.79
N ASN A 597 15.60 -10.71 -30.29
CA ASN A 597 15.05 -10.63 -31.65
C ASN A 597 15.21 -9.23 -32.28
N ARG A 598 16.42 -8.95 -32.75
CA ARG A 598 16.79 -7.68 -33.42
C ARG A 598 15.96 -7.44 -34.71
N ALA A 599 15.58 -8.52 -35.43
CA ALA A 599 14.80 -8.38 -36.66
C ALA A 599 13.39 -7.84 -36.39
N GLU A 600 12.71 -8.33 -35.34
CA GLU A 600 11.42 -7.78 -34.91
C GLU A 600 11.56 -6.34 -34.37
N ALA A 601 12.63 -6.01 -33.68
CA ALA A 601 12.90 -4.64 -33.22
C ALA A 601 13.05 -3.66 -34.43
N LEU A 602 13.72 -4.05 -35.51
CA LEU A 602 13.82 -3.26 -36.74
C LEU A 602 12.45 -3.08 -37.43
N LYS A 603 11.62 -4.13 -37.47
CA LYS A 603 10.25 -4.01 -37.98
C LYS A 603 9.40 -3.08 -37.11
N LEU A 604 9.60 -3.10 -35.78
CA LEU A 604 8.90 -2.24 -34.84
C LEU A 604 9.26 -0.77 -35.04
N ILE A 605 10.56 -0.44 -35.22
CA ILE A 605 11.04 0.91 -35.52
C ILE A 605 10.34 1.51 -36.74
N ALA A 606 10.21 0.73 -37.82
CA ALA A 606 9.58 1.18 -39.07
C ALA A 606 8.10 1.56 -38.89
N LYS A 607 7.42 0.95 -37.93
CA LYS A 607 5.99 1.18 -37.63
C LYS A 607 5.78 2.15 -36.47
N CYS A 608 6.84 2.51 -35.74
CA CYS A 608 6.74 3.29 -34.52
C CYS A 608 6.46 4.76 -34.79
N LYS A 609 5.30 5.24 -34.36
CA LYS A 609 4.87 6.64 -34.43
C LYS A 609 5.14 7.42 -33.13
N ILE A 610 5.64 6.76 -32.08
CA ILE A 610 6.02 7.38 -30.81
C ILE A 610 7.51 7.75 -30.86
N PRO A 611 7.88 9.07 -30.97
CA PRO A 611 9.26 9.47 -31.21
C PRO A 611 10.23 8.96 -30.16
N LYS A 612 9.88 9.06 -28.88
CA LYS A 612 10.69 8.61 -27.75
C LYS A 612 10.98 7.09 -27.82
N VAL A 613 9.98 6.28 -28.05
CA VAL A 613 10.13 4.81 -28.15
C VAL A 613 11.02 4.46 -29.34
N ARG A 614 10.83 5.12 -30.51
CA ARG A 614 11.66 4.92 -31.68
C ARG A 614 13.13 5.25 -31.41
N GLN A 615 13.39 6.37 -30.72
CA GLN A 615 14.73 6.76 -30.32
C GLN A 615 15.39 5.72 -29.39
N PHE A 616 14.65 5.23 -28.41
CA PHE A 616 15.16 4.23 -27.47
C PHE A 616 15.46 2.87 -28.13
N ILE A 617 14.60 2.40 -29.04
CA ILE A 617 14.87 1.19 -29.81
C ILE A 617 16.15 1.37 -30.65
N ALA A 618 16.29 2.51 -31.35
CA ALA A 618 17.49 2.80 -32.16
C ALA A 618 18.76 2.82 -31.30
N ARG A 619 18.71 3.50 -30.13
CA ARG A 619 19.81 3.54 -29.17
C ARG A 619 20.19 2.15 -28.68
N ARG A 620 19.20 1.30 -28.34
CA ARG A 620 19.44 -0.09 -27.87
C ARG A 620 20.11 -0.95 -28.94
N LEU A 621 19.63 -0.84 -30.17
CA LEU A 621 20.20 -1.58 -31.31
C LEU A 621 21.65 -1.13 -31.62
N ALA A 622 21.94 0.16 -31.54
CA ALA A 622 23.28 0.71 -31.75
C ALA A 622 24.27 0.33 -30.66
N GLY A 623 23.84 0.34 -29.38
CA GLY A 623 24.67 -0.04 -28.24
C GLY A 623 25.08 -1.53 -28.29
N ASP A 624 24.15 -2.41 -28.63
CA ASP A 624 24.43 -3.84 -28.77
C ASP A 624 25.41 -4.16 -29.93
N SER A 625 25.55 -3.25 -30.92
CA SER A 625 26.49 -3.41 -32.03
C SER A 625 27.94 -3.10 -31.62
N GLY A 626 28.15 -2.34 -30.53
CA GLY A 626 29.47 -1.95 -30.03
C GLY A 626 30.13 -2.93 -29.06
N GLU A 627 29.33 -3.73 -28.33
CA GLU A 627 29.84 -4.69 -27.35
C GLU A 627 30.37 -6.01 -27.94
N GLY A 628 30.12 -6.26 -29.22
CA GLY A 628 30.63 -7.46 -29.93
C GLY A 628 32.07 -7.35 -30.45
N LYS A 629 32.80 -6.27 -30.14
CA LYS A 629 34.19 -6.04 -30.57
C LYS A 629 35.08 -5.59 -29.40
N LYS A 630 35.14 -6.38 -28.33
CA LYS A 630 36.25 -6.32 -27.36
C LYS A 630 36.67 -7.72 -26.92
#